data_11a49f67d337e96e8e7cf65d9a5ba22a
#
_entry.id   11a49f67d337e96e8e7cf65d9a5ba22a
#
_cell.length_a   1.000
_cell.length_b   1.000
_cell.length_c   1.000
_cell.angle_alpha   90.00
_cell.angle_beta   90.00
_cell.angle_gamma   90.00
#
_symmetry.space_group_name_H-M   'P 1'
#
loop_
_entity.id
_entity.type
_entity.pdbx_description
1 polymer ?
#
loop_
_entity_poly.entity_id
_entity_poly.type
_entity_poly.pdbx_seq_one_letter_code
_entity_poly.pdbx_strand_id
1 'polypeptide(L)'
;KEVLAVGVNGYEEAGDTIHEVDVWYISKDNLFVPKHVGSYEDISFLLEKNAKEFVEKLDSLALTSEELEERKLALEDDIERKLKALNQSLHDEQNILVGKRVQLVAGLIMAGLGADGVQPLRIDDLAGREDDENNDGQVIMSKIRMYLGYKKLPEEKIEMITNIRKVVFTQSNLQIPVNGESKLHTIYASVKRDILPYVTGELHNIDFTGRLFNVMNEWVDVPDGDKNDVVLTPRYVTELMAKMCEVNMNSYVWDFATGSAGFLISAMHQMIEDAKQKYANSPTKLEEKIVKIKMEQLLGIEKLPDVYMLAVLNMILMKDGSANIIQENSLEYDGNYKQGKKKDKPFPATVFLLNPPYSADGKGFIFAEKALAKMTHGGRAAVL
;
A
#
# COMPACT_ATOMS: atom_id res chain seq x y z
N LYS A 1 13.98 -14.89 32.18
CA LYS A 1 12.96 -15.81 31.67
C LYS A 1 11.75 -14.98 31.27
N GLU A 2 11.23 -15.22 30.13
CA GLU A 2 10.01 -14.61 29.59
C GLU A 2 8.90 -15.65 29.68
N VAL A 3 7.68 -15.22 29.99
CA VAL A 3 6.53 -16.09 30.22
C VAL A 3 5.31 -15.47 29.52
N LEU A 4 4.53 -16.31 28.87
CA LEU A 4 3.18 -15.95 28.45
C LEU A 4 2.20 -16.48 29.48
N ALA A 5 1.37 -15.61 30.04
CA ALA A 5 0.22 -15.99 30.82
C ALA A 5 -1.02 -15.99 29.91
N VAL A 6 -1.75 -17.09 29.90
CA VAL A 6 -2.94 -17.24 29.10
C VAL A 6 -4.13 -17.50 30.04
N GLY A 7 -5.08 -16.58 30.04
CA GLY A 7 -6.37 -16.74 30.73
C GLY A 7 -7.43 -17.20 29.75
N VAL A 8 -8.15 -18.24 30.08
CA VAL A 8 -9.26 -18.73 29.27
C VAL A 8 -10.55 -18.60 30.07
N ASN A 9 -11.50 -17.88 29.52
CA ASN A 9 -12.83 -17.74 30.08
C ASN A 9 -13.87 -18.30 29.09
N GLY A 10 -14.91 -18.93 29.58
CA GLY A 10 -16.05 -19.43 28.79
C GLY A 10 -17.34 -19.08 29.49
N TYR A 11 -18.27 -18.50 28.75
CA TYR A 11 -19.63 -18.21 29.24
C TYR A 11 -20.67 -18.51 28.16
N GLU A 12 -21.91 -18.66 28.58
CA GLU A 12 -23.03 -18.92 27.69
C GLU A 12 -23.81 -17.63 27.45
N GLU A 13 -24.00 -17.27 26.18
CA GLU A 13 -24.78 -16.10 25.78
C GLU A 13 -25.72 -16.50 24.64
N ALA A 14 -27.02 -16.26 24.81
CA ALA A 14 -28.07 -16.58 23.84
C ALA A 14 -28.11 -18.04 23.35
N GLY A 15 -27.59 -18.99 24.15
CA GLY A 15 -27.54 -20.43 23.83
C GLY A 15 -26.27 -20.89 23.12
N ASP A 16 -25.34 -19.96 22.85
CA ASP A 16 -24.02 -20.25 22.30
C ASP A 16 -22.96 -20.17 23.41
N THR A 17 -21.95 -21.04 23.34
CA THR A 17 -20.80 -20.97 24.25
C THR A 17 -19.76 -20.04 23.65
N ILE A 18 -19.51 -18.92 24.31
CA ILE A 18 -18.50 -17.97 23.94
C ILE A 18 -17.23 -18.25 24.74
N HIS A 19 -16.11 -18.28 24.03
CA HIS A 19 -14.78 -18.41 24.61
C HIS A 19 -14.03 -17.11 24.45
N GLU A 20 -13.30 -16.70 25.50
CA GLU A 20 -12.41 -15.56 25.48
C GLU A 20 -11.05 -16.00 26.02
N VAL A 21 -10.01 -15.72 25.26
CA VAL A 21 -8.63 -16.08 25.60
C VAL A 21 -7.81 -14.82 25.67
N ASP A 22 -7.44 -14.43 26.85
CA ASP A 22 -6.55 -13.29 27.08
C ASP A 22 -5.11 -13.73 27.26
N VAL A 23 -4.20 -13.02 26.62
CA VAL A 23 -2.77 -13.32 26.68
C VAL A 23 -1.98 -12.12 27.22
N TRP A 24 -1.10 -12.39 28.16
CA TRP A 24 -0.19 -11.40 28.75
C TRP A 24 1.26 -11.85 28.61
N TYR A 25 2.13 -10.89 28.28
CA TYR A 25 3.58 -11.05 28.26
C TYR A 25 4.19 -10.57 29.59
N ILE A 26 5.00 -11.42 30.18
CA ILE A 26 5.69 -11.19 31.45
C ILE A 26 7.17 -11.43 31.27
N SER A 27 7.98 -10.42 31.59
CA SER A 27 9.44 -10.47 31.65
C SER A 27 9.96 -10.06 33.01
N LYS A 28 11.26 -10.02 33.20
CA LYS A 28 11.86 -9.49 34.43
C LYS A 28 11.51 -8.02 34.65
N ASP A 29 11.36 -7.26 33.58
CA ASP A 29 11.20 -5.81 33.59
C ASP A 29 9.74 -5.38 33.79
N ASN A 30 8.80 -6.29 33.58
CA ASN A 30 7.37 -6.01 33.75
C ASN A 30 6.63 -7.00 34.67
N LEU A 31 7.35 -7.65 35.58
CA LEU A 31 6.81 -8.70 36.44
C LEU A 31 5.57 -8.28 37.24
N PHE A 32 5.49 -7.02 37.67
CA PHE A 32 4.38 -6.49 38.46
C PHE A 32 3.28 -5.83 37.64
N VAL A 33 3.54 -5.56 36.34
CA VAL A 33 2.59 -4.97 35.39
C VAL A 33 2.69 -5.72 34.06
N PRO A 34 2.05 -6.90 33.98
CA PRO A 34 2.03 -7.68 32.75
C PRO A 34 1.55 -6.86 31.58
N LYS A 35 2.19 -6.99 30.41
CA LYS A 35 1.75 -6.33 29.18
C LYS A 35 0.71 -7.19 28.49
N HIS A 36 -0.48 -6.64 28.27
CA HIS A 36 -1.55 -7.32 27.55
C HIS A 36 -1.19 -7.48 26.07
N VAL A 37 -1.14 -8.72 25.60
CA VAL A 37 -0.83 -9.05 24.20
C VAL A 37 -2.08 -8.93 23.34
N GLY A 38 -3.20 -9.45 23.80
CA GLY A 38 -4.49 -9.37 23.11
C GLY A 38 -5.51 -10.34 23.68
N SER A 39 -6.76 -10.14 23.27
CA SER A 39 -7.88 -11.03 23.53
C SER A 39 -8.27 -11.75 22.24
N TYR A 40 -8.50 -13.03 22.30
CA TYR A 40 -8.78 -13.92 21.17
C TYR A 40 -10.02 -14.77 21.47
N GLU A 41 -10.73 -15.19 20.45
CA GLU A 41 -11.88 -16.09 20.60
C GLU A 41 -11.47 -17.53 20.94
N ASP A 42 -10.26 -17.94 20.53
CA ASP A 42 -9.68 -19.24 20.77
C ASP A 42 -8.14 -19.20 20.72
N ILE A 43 -7.49 -20.35 20.75
CA ILE A 43 -6.04 -20.48 20.67
C ILE A 43 -5.49 -20.54 19.23
N SER A 44 -6.29 -20.19 18.23
CA SER A 44 -5.89 -20.27 16.80
C SER A 44 -4.74 -19.31 16.43
N PHE A 45 -4.43 -18.33 17.28
CA PHE A 45 -3.24 -17.48 17.14
C PHE A 45 -1.94 -18.28 17.25
N LEU A 46 -1.93 -19.48 17.81
CA LEU A 46 -0.78 -20.38 17.87
C LEU A 46 -0.64 -21.30 16.64
N LEU A 47 -1.63 -21.32 15.75
CA LEU A 47 -1.50 -22.10 14.51
C LEU A 47 -0.40 -21.52 13.62
N GLU A 48 0.32 -22.36 12.89
CA GLU A 48 1.46 -22.00 12.04
C GLU A 48 1.18 -20.79 11.15
N LYS A 49 -0.02 -20.71 10.56
CA LYS A 49 -0.44 -19.58 9.70
C LYS A 49 -0.58 -18.23 10.43
N ASN A 50 -0.83 -18.27 11.76
CA ASN A 50 -1.09 -17.08 12.60
C ASN A 50 0.06 -16.83 13.58
N ALA A 51 0.87 -17.85 13.87
CA ALA A 51 1.94 -17.82 14.89
C ALA A 51 2.97 -16.72 14.61
N LYS A 52 3.22 -16.45 13.34
CA LYS A 52 4.16 -15.41 12.92
C LYS A 52 3.73 -14.02 13.40
N GLU A 53 2.48 -13.63 13.12
CA GLU A 53 1.93 -12.34 13.55
C GLU A 53 1.90 -12.23 15.09
N PHE A 54 1.62 -13.33 15.75
CA PHE A 54 1.62 -13.40 17.21
C PHE A 54 3.03 -13.21 17.80
N VAL A 55 4.04 -13.85 17.23
CA VAL A 55 5.45 -13.69 17.64
C VAL A 55 5.95 -12.28 17.41
N GLU A 56 5.65 -11.67 16.28
CA GLU A 56 6.00 -10.27 16.00
C GLU A 56 5.42 -9.30 17.03
N LYS A 57 4.18 -9.55 17.44
CA LYS A 57 3.52 -8.78 18.48
C LYS A 57 4.21 -8.95 19.84
N LEU A 58 4.65 -10.17 20.16
CA LEU A 58 5.44 -10.43 21.38
C LEU A 58 6.79 -9.71 21.34
N ASP A 59 7.52 -9.81 20.23
CA ASP A 59 8.80 -9.13 20.06
C ASP A 59 8.67 -7.61 20.24
N SER A 60 7.59 -7.03 19.71
CA SER A 60 7.32 -5.60 19.90
C SER A 60 7.05 -5.20 21.35
N LEU A 61 6.47 -6.11 22.14
CA LEU A 61 6.21 -5.89 23.56
C LEU A 61 7.45 -6.15 24.43
N ALA A 62 8.38 -6.96 23.96
CA ALA A 62 9.62 -7.29 24.66
C ALA A 62 10.62 -6.13 24.66
N LEU A 63 10.60 -5.28 23.62
CA LEU A 63 11.49 -4.15 23.46
C LEU A 63 10.99 -2.92 24.24
N THR A 64 11.93 -2.09 24.69
CA THR A 64 11.61 -0.74 25.18
C THR A 64 11.17 0.15 24.01
N SER A 65 10.51 1.27 24.32
CA SER A 65 10.12 2.23 23.28
C SER A 65 11.32 2.80 22.52
N GLU A 66 12.46 2.98 23.21
CA GLU A 66 13.72 3.45 22.62
C GLU A 66 14.32 2.39 21.70
N GLU A 67 14.42 1.14 22.12
CA GLU A 67 14.91 0.02 21.29
C GLU A 67 14.03 -0.24 20.06
N LEU A 68 12.71 -0.08 20.21
CA LEU A 68 11.78 -0.17 19.08
C LEU A 68 12.02 0.93 18.05
N GLU A 69 12.23 2.17 18.51
CA GLU A 69 12.49 3.29 17.60
C GLU A 69 13.86 3.18 16.94
N GLU A 70 14.91 2.77 17.67
CA GLU A 70 16.24 2.51 17.09
C GLU A 70 16.18 1.39 16.03
N ARG A 71 15.49 0.28 16.32
CA ARG A 71 15.32 -0.82 15.37
C ARG A 71 14.56 -0.37 14.13
N LYS A 72 13.53 0.43 14.31
CA LYS A 72 12.75 1.00 13.21
C LYS A 72 13.61 1.89 12.32
N LEU A 73 14.36 2.83 12.90
CA LEU A 73 15.26 3.71 12.15
C LEU A 73 16.33 2.92 11.40
N ALA A 74 16.94 1.93 12.03
CA ALA A 74 17.95 1.09 11.38
C ALA A 74 17.40 0.32 10.17
N LEU A 75 16.15 -0.15 10.25
CA LEU A 75 15.49 -0.84 9.15
C LEU A 75 15.09 0.13 8.03
N GLU A 76 14.63 1.33 8.38
CA GLU A 76 14.33 2.38 7.42
C GLU A 76 15.59 2.81 6.65
N ASP A 77 16.72 2.97 7.32
CA ASP A 77 18.01 3.29 6.69
C ASP A 77 18.51 2.14 5.80
N ASP A 78 18.33 0.89 6.24
CA ASP A 78 18.74 -0.29 5.45
C ASP A 78 17.94 -0.40 4.15
N ILE A 79 16.63 -0.23 4.18
CA ILE A 79 15.81 -0.27 2.96
C ILE A 79 16.13 0.90 2.02
N GLU A 80 16.33 2.11 2.55
CA GLU A 80 16.71 3.26 1.73
C GLU A 80 18.05 3.02 1.02
N ARG A 81 19.04 2.49 1.74
CA ARG A 81 20.34 2.12 1.14
C ARG A 81 20.19 1.07 0.04
N LYS A 82 19.38 0.03 0.26
CA LYS A 82 19.13 -1.03 -0.74
C LYS A 82 18.39 -0.53 -1.96
N LEU A 83 17.43 0.36 -1.77
CA LEU A 83 16.71 0.99 -2.88
C LEU A 83 17.63 1.90 -3.71
N LYS A 84 18.48 2.70 -3.06
CA LYS A 84 19.48 3.52 -3.74
C LYS A 84 20.48 2.66 -4.52
N ALA A 85 20.95 1.57 -3.93
CA ALA A 85 21.83 0.61 -4.60
C ALA A 85 21.14 -0.04 -5.82
N LEU A 86 19.89 -0.44 -5.70
CA LEU A 86 19.09 -0.96 -6.82
C LEU A 86 18.98 0.10 -7.93
N ASN A 87 18.65 1.34 -7.60
CA ASN A 87 18.55 2.43 -8.58
C ASN A 87 19.85 2.64 -9.32
N GLN A 88 20.98 2.62 -8.62
CA GLN A 88 22.31 2.76 -9.22
C GLN A 88 22.61 1.58 -10.17
N SER A 89 22.35 0.35 -9.78
CA SER A 89 22.53 -0.82 -10.64
C SER A 89 21.63 -0.75 -11.89
N LEU A 90 20.37 -0.33 -11.75
CA LEU A 90 19.46 -0.12 -12.89
C LEU A 90 19.98 0.94 -13.88
N HIS A 91 20.68 1.94 -13.37
CA HIS A 91 21.32 2.97 -14.21
C HIS A 91 22.58 2.46 -14.90
N ASP A 92 23.56 2.03 -14.12
CA ASP A 92 24.94 1.80 -14.59
C ASP A 92 25.10 0.47 -15.32
N GLU A 93 24.48 -0.59 -14.78
CA GLU A 93 24.66 -1.95 -15.30
C GLU A 93 23.59 -2.31 -16.32
N GLN A 94 22.35 -1.92 -16.07
CA GLN A 94 21.21 -2.32 -16.87
C GLN A 94 20.80 -1.29 -17.92
N ASN A 95 21.30 -0.05 -17.80
CA ASN A 95 21.03 1.06 -18.71
C ASN A 95 19.53 1.33 -18.91
N ILE A 96 18.78 1.36 -17.79
CA ILE A 96 17.34 1.58 -17.78
C ILE A 96 17.06 3.07 -17.53
N LEU A 97 16.26 3.67 -18.41
CA LEU A 97 15.83 5.07 -18.28
C LEU A 97 15.06 5.30 -16.99
N VAL A 98 15.25 6.48 -16.39
CA VAL A 98 14.68 6.87 -15.10
C VAL A 98 13.16 6.62 -15.06
N GLY A 99 12.40 7.16 -16.01
CA GLY A 99 10.94 7.01 -16.06
C GLY A 99 10.43 5.58 -16.22
N LYS A 100 11.31 4.59 -16.51
CA LYS A 100 10.94 3.18 -16.61
C LYS A 100 11.27 2.37 -15.35
N ARG A 101 12.16 2.89 -14.49
CA ARG A 101 12.60 2.16 -13.28
C ARG A 101 11.48 1.98 -12.29
N VAL A 102 10.67 3.01 -12.08
CA VAL A 102 9.50 2.96 -11.18
C VAL A 102 8.53 1.87 -11.62
N GLN A 103 8.16 1.85 -12.90
CA GLN A 103 7.23 0.87 -13.45
C GLN A 103 7.80 -0.55 -13.36
N LEU A 104 9.11 -0.71 -13.63
CA LEU A 104 9.82 -1.98 -13.54
C LEU A 104 9.81 -2.50 -12.11
N VAL A 105 10.32 -1.72 -11.16
CA VAL A 105 10.45 -2.14 -9.74
C VAL A 105 9.07 -2.39 -9.13
N ALA A 106 8.10 -1.48 -9.36
CA ALA A 106 6.73 -1.67 -8.89
C ALA A 106 6.08 -2.94 -9.46
N GLY A 107 6.31 -3.23 -10.74
CA GLY A 107 5.83 -4.47 -11.37
C GLY A 107 6.47 -5.72 -10.79
N LEU A 108 7.79 -5.71 -10.58
CA LEU A 108 8.51 -6.84 -9.99
C LEU A 108 8.09 -7.09 -8.53
N ILE A 109 7.88 -6.03 -7.75
CA ILE A 109 7.31 -6.16 -6.40
C ILE A 109 5.93 -6.84 -6.48
N MET A 110 5.02 -6.36 -7.32
CA MET A 110 3.69 -6.96 -7.46
C MET A 110 3.74 -8.43 -7.91
N ALA A 111 4.61 -8.78 -8.87
CA ALA A 111 4.79 -10.16 -9.31
C ALA A 111 5.33 -11.06 -8.19
N GLY A 112 6.16 -10.51 -7.31
CA GLY A 112 6.73 -11.19 -6.15
C GLY A 112 5.79 -11.33 -4.96
N LEU A 113 4.64 -10.63 -4.97
CA LEU A 113 3.62 -10.78 -3.93
C LEU A 113 2.80 -12.04 -4.17
N GLY A 114 2.74 -12.89 -3.16
CA GLY A 114 1.85 -14.05 -3.13
C GLY A 114 0.55 -13.75 -2.40
N ALA A 115 -0.42 -14.63 -2.58
CA ALA A 115 -1.68 -14.61 -1.84
C ALA A 115 -2.27 -16.04 -1.82
N ASP A 116 -3.33 -16.26 -1.07
CA ASP A 116 -4.00 -17.57 -1.03
C ASP A 116 -4.42 -18.01 -2.45
N GLY A 117 -3.85 -19.12 -2.93
CA GLY A 117 -4.08 -19.61 -4.30
C GLY A 117 -3.30 -18.90 -5.41
N VAL A 118 -2.53 -17.84 -5.11
CA VAL A 118 -1.68 -17.14 -6.06
C VAL A 118 -0.21 -17.29 -5.67
N GLN A 119 0.50 -18.13 -6.44
CA GLN A 119 1.94 -18.34 -6.23
C GLN A 119 2.73 -17.11 -6.65
N PRO A 120 3.61 -16.57 -5.78
CA PRO A 120 4.50 -15.48 -6.15
C PRO A 120 5.43 -15.88 -7.28
N LEU A 121 5.97 -14.92 -8.00
CA LEU A 121 7.03 -15.13 -8.97
C LEU A 121 8.26 -15.73 -8.26
N ARG A 122 8.81 -16.81 -8.81
CA ARG A 122 10.08 -17.40 -8.35
C ARG A 122 11.18 -17.05 -9.33
N ILE A 123 12.42 -17.03 -8.87
CA ILE A 123 13.58 -16.77 -9.74
C ILE A 123 13.63 -17.81 -10.87
N ASP A 124 13.39 -19.08 -10.56
CA ASP A 124 13.40 -20.20 -11.51
C ASP A 124 12.27 -20.13 -12.56
N ASP A 125 11.24 -19.31 -12.35
CA ASP A 125 10.19 -19.08 -13.33
C ASP A 125 10.71 -18.25 -14.53
N LEU A 126 11.81 -17.47 -14.32
CA LEU A 126 12.47 -16.63 -15.31
C LEU A 126 13.64 -17.40 -15.94
N ALA A 127 13.34 -18.16 -16.98
CA ALA A 127 14.27 -19.11 -17.60
C ALA A 127 14.99 -18.55 -18.85
N GLY A 128 14.87 -17.27 -19.14
CA GLY A 128 15.53 -16.64 -20.30
C GLY A 128 15.08 -17.24 -21.64
N ARG A 129 13.79 -17.57 -21.79
CA ARG A 129 13.24 -18.13 -23.04
C ARG A 129 13.13 -17.03 -24.08
N GLU A 130 13.52 -17.35 -25.32
CA GLU A 130 13.41 -16.45 -26.46
C GLU A 130 12.02 -16.50 -27.14
N ASP A 131 11.13 -17.35 -26.66
CA ASP A 131 9.76 -17.50 -27.16
C ASP A 131 8.91 -16.28 -26.81
N ASP A 132 8.22 -15.72 -27.80
CA ASP A 132 7.40 -14.51 -27.64
C ASP A 132 6.22 -14.70 -26.67
N GLU A 133 5.74 -15.92 -26.47
CA GLU A 133 4.61 -16.20 -25.59
C GLU A 133 5.01 -16.52 -24.14
N ASN A 134 6.24 -17.01 -23.92
CA ASN A 134 6.70 -17.49 -22.61
C ASN A 134 8.02 -16.86 -22.15
N ASN A 135 8.40 -15.72 -22.73
CA ASN A 135 9.58 -15.01 -22.26
C ASN A 135 9.39 -14.45 -20.85
N ASP A 136 10.47 -14.05 -20.22
CA ASP A 136 10.46 -13.59 -18.83
C ASP A 136 9.52 -12.41 -18.59
N GLY A 137 9.39 -11.51 -19.57
CA GLY A 137 8.45 -10.38 -19.47
C GLY A 137 6.99 -10.84 -19.42
N GLN A 138 6.62 -11.83 -20.23
CA GLN A 138 5.25 -12.39 -20.24
C GLN A 138 4.96 -13.15 -18.94
N VAL A 139 5.93 -13.89 -18.43
CA VAL A 139 5.82 -14.59 -17.13
C VAL A 139 5.55 -13.57 -16.02
N ILE A 140 6.32 -12.49 -15.94
CA ILE A 140 6.13 -11.43 -14.96
C ILE A 140 4.74 -10.80 -15.10
N MET A 141 4.33 -10.45 -16.31
CA MET A 141 3.02 -9.84 -16.59
C MET A 141 1.86 -10.76 -16.18
N SER A 142 1.98 -12.06 -16.43
CA SER A 142 0.99 -13.06 -16.00
C SER A 142 0.86 -13.09 -14.47
N LYS A 143 1.99 -13.09 -13.74
CA LYS A 143 1.98 -13.07 -12.27
C LYS A 143 1.35 -11.79 -11.71
N ILE A 144 1.65 -10.62 -12.29
CA ILE A 144 1.00 -9.35 -11.93
C ILE A 144 -0.52 -9.46 -12.13
N ARG A 145 -0.97 -9.95 -13.28
CA ARG A 145 -2.39 -10.08 -13.60
C ARG A 145 -3.11 -11.01 -12.62
N MET A 146 -2.52 -12.15 -12.31
CA MET A 146 -3.06 -13.10 -11.32
C MET A 146 -3.20 -12.46 -9.94
N TYR A 147 -2.18 -11.72 -9.48
CA TYR A 147 -2.21 -11.04 -8.20
C TYR A 147 -3.28 -9.93 -8.14
N LEU A 148 -3.38 -9.11 -9.19
CA LEU A 148 -4.40 -8.05 -9.27
C LEU A 148 -5.82 -8.64 -9.34
N GLY A 149 -6.01 -9.76 -10.04
CA GLY A 149 -7.27 -10.51 -10.06
C GLY A 149 -7.66 -11.03 -8.67
N TYR A 150 -6.71 -11.57 -7.92
CA TYR A 150 -6.94 -11.97 -6.52
C TYR A 150 -7.40 -10.78 -5.66
N LYS A 151 -6.86 -9.60 -5.88
CA LYS A 151 -7.29 -8.36 -5.20
C LYS A 151 -8.68 -7.88 -5.62
N LYS A 152 -9.35 -8.60 -6.54
CA LYS A 152 -10.69 -8.30 -7.05
C LYS A 152 -10.80 -6.90 -7.68
N LEU A 153 -9.71 -6.40 -8.27
CA LEU A 153 -9.76 -5.18 -9.05
C LEU A 153 -10.65 -5.40 -10.28
N PRO A 154 -11.36 -4.36 -10.74
CA PRO A 154 -12.09 -4.42 -12.01
C PRO A 154 -11.16 -4.76 -13.20
N GLU A 155 -11.63 -5.59 -14.14
CA GLU A 155 -10.82 -6.05 -15.27
C GLU A 155 -10.25 -4.88 -16.09
N GLU A 156 -11.05 -3.84 -16.34
CA GLU A 156 -10.61 -2.61 -17.03
C GLU A 156 -9.39 -1.97 -16.38
N LYS A 157 -9.31 -2.02 -15.02
CA LYS A 157 -8.18 -1.49 -14.28
C LYS A 157 -6.97 -2.44 -14.32
N ILE A 158 -7.20 -3.74 -14.25
CA ILE A 158 -6.14 -4.73 -14.44
C ILE A 158 -5.50 -4.56 -15.82
N GLU A 159 -6.29 -4.41 -16.86
CA GLU A 159 -5.80 -4.16 -18.21
C GLU A 159 -5.00 -2.85 -18.31
N MET A 160 -5.50 -1.77 -17.73
CA MET A 160 -4.78 -0.49 -17.72
C MET A 160 -3.42 -0.62 -17.03
N ILE A 161 -3.38 -1.20 -15.81
CA ILE A 161 -2.15 -1.41 -15.05
C ILE A 161 -1.18 -2.31 -15.82
N THR A 162 -1.67 -3.37 -16.45
CA THR A 162 -0.84 -4.28 -17.23
C THR A 162 -0.35 -3.65 -18.52
N ASN A 163 -1.16 -2.84 -19.21
CA ASN A 163 -0.75 -2.16 -20.44
C ASN A 163 0.36 -1.12 -20.20
N ILE A 164 0.29 -0.34 -19.13
CA ILE A 164 1.35 0.59 -18.75
C ILE A 164 2.67 -0.17 -18.58
N ARG A 165 2.65 -1.33 -17.93
CA ARG A 165 3.83 -2.15 -17.67
C ARG A 165 4.31 -2.95 -18.85
N LYS A 166 3.41 -3.33 -19.76
CA LYS A 166 3.77 -4.06 -20.97
C LYS A 166 4.90 -3.34 -21.71
N VAL A 167 4.85 -2.02 -21.81
CA VAL A 167 5.89 -1.20 -22.47
C VAL A 167 7.28 -1.40 -21.86
N VAL A 168 7.38 -1.68 -20.55
CA VAL A 168 8.67 -1.93 -19.87
C VAL A 168 9.07 -3.39 -20.01
N PHE A 169 8.18 -4.33 -19.70
CA PHE A 169 8.52 -5.75 -19.67
C PHE A 169 8.66 -6.40 -21.05
N THR A 170 8.18 -5.76 -22.12
CA THR A 170 8.37 -6.25 -23.49
C THR A 170 9.59 -5.67 -24.22
N GLN A 171 10.44 -4.91 -23.53
CA GLN A 171 11.67 -4.40 -24.15
C GLN A 171 12.66 -5.54 -24.43
N SER A 172 13.04 -5.67 -25.69
CA SER A 172 13.95 -6.75 -26.13
C SER A 172 15.28 -6.76 -25.36
N ASN A 173 15.83 -5.58 -25.06
CA ASN A 173 17.07 -5.47 -24.28
C ASN A 173 16.98 -5.99 -22.84
N LEU A 174 15.77 -6.16 -22.30
CA LEU A 174 15.54 -6.72 -20.96
C LEU A 174 15.25 -8.23 -21.01
N GLN A 175 14.73 -8.72 -22.13
CA GLN A 175 14.26 -10.10 -22.31
C GLN A 175 15.32 -11.01 -22.94
N ILE A 176 16.16 -10.46 -23.85
CA ILE A 176 17.15 -11.27 -24.53
C ILE A 176 18.15 -11.85 -23.53
N PRO A 177 18.27 -13.18 -23.44
CA PRO A 177 19.16 -13.80 -22.49
C PRO A 177 20.64 -13.62 -22.90
N VAL A 178 21.48 -13.37 -21.91
CA VAL A 178 22.93 -13.41 -22.02
C VAL A 178 23.42 -14.53 -21.10
N ASN A 179 24.10 -15.52 -21.66
CA ASN A 179 24.52 -16.72 -20.92
C ASN A 179 23.36 -17.49 -20.25
N GLY A 180 22.19 -17.48 -20.86
CA GLY A 180 21.01 -18.20 -20.37
C GLY A 180 20.13 -17.43 -19.39
N GLU A 181 20.49 -16.20 -19.02
CA GLU A 181 19.72 -15.37 -18.10
C GLU A 181 19.34 -14.03 -18.77
N SER A 182 18.09 -13.61 -18.59
CA SER A 182 17.65 -12.29 -19.02
C SER A 182 18.05 -11.22 -18.00
N LYS A 183 18.06 -9.95 -18.40
CA LYS A 183 18.22 -8.84 -17.45
C LYS A 183 17.08 -8.80 -16.43
N LEU A 184 15.87 -9.18 -16.82
CA LEU A 184 14.73 -9.27 -15.91
C LEU A 184 14.95 -10.28 -14.79
N HIS A 185 15.58 -11.43 -15.09
CA HIS A 185 15.99 -12.43 -14.10
C HIS A 185 16.94 -11.80 -13.06
N THR A 186 18.03 -11.16 -13.51
CA THR A 186 19.03 -10.53 -12.63
C THR A 186 18.41 -9.43 -11.75
N ILE A 187 17.60 -8.56 -12.36
CA ILE A 187 16.93 -7.45 -11.62
C ILE A 187 15.94 -8.03 -10.60
N TYR A 188 15.14 -9.04 -10.99
CA TYR A 188 14.20 -9.65 -10.08
C TYR A 188 14.89 -10.37 -8.92
N ALA A 189 16.01 -11.03 -9.16
CA ALA A 189 16.81 -11.65 -8.10
C ALA A 189 17.24 -10.62 -7.04
N SER A 190 17.64 -9.42 -7.47
CA SER A 190 17.97 -8.31 -6.56
C SER A 190 16.74 -7.79 -5.81
N VAL A 191 15.62 -7.56 -6.50
CA VAL A 191 14.36 -7.15 -5.86
C VAL A 191 13.89 -8.19 -4.84
N LYS A 192 13.95 -9.49 -5.19
CA LYS A 192 13.53 -10.57 -4.31
C LYS A 192 14.40 -10.69 -3.06
N ARG A 193 15.71 -10.52 -3.20
CA ARG A 193 16.67 -10.62 -2.09
C ARG A 193 16.61 -9.38 -1.17
N ASP A 194 16.58 -8.19 -1.77
CA ASP A 194 16.86 -6.94 -1.07
C ASP A 194 15.61 -6.13 -0.71
N ILE A 195 14.51 -6.29 -1.45
CA ILE A 195 13.31 -5.46 -1.32
C ILE A 195 12.10 -6.25 -0.81
N LEU A 196 11.78 -7.40 -1.42
CA LEU A 196 10.58 -8.17 -1.07
C LEU A 196 10.50 -8.58 0.42
N PRO A 197 11.59 -8.89 1.14
CA PRO A 197 11.50 -9.20 2.57
C PRO A 197 10.89 -8.07 3.42
N TYR A 198 11.06 -6.82 3.01
CA TYR A 198 10.45 -5.67 3.70
C TYR A 198 8.97 -5.48 3.36
N VAL A 199 8.54 -6.00 2.22
CA VAL A 199 7.14 -5.90 1.74
C VAL A 199 6.29 -7.07 2.23
N THR A 200 6.85 -8.29 2.21
CA THR A 200 6.17 -9.54 2.56
C THR A 200 6.46 -10.03 3.97
N GLY A 201 7.48 -9.47 4.60
CA GLY A 201 8.04 -9.91 5.86
C GLY A 201 7.39 -9.30 7.10
N GLU A 202 8.00 -9.62 8.21
CA GLU A 202 7.61 -9.39 9.59
C GLU A 202 7.66 -7.92 10.04
N LEU A 203 7.94 -7.00 9.13
CA LEU A 203 8.30 -5.62 9.44
C LEU A 203 7.13 -4.64 9.24
N HIS A 204 5.88 -5.11 9.39
CA HIS A 204 4.66 -4.33 9.18
C HIS A 204 4.53 -3.05 10.03
N ASN A 205 5.33 -2.88 11.07
CA ASN A 205 5.30 -1.70 11.93
C ASN A 205 6.21 -0.56 11.49
N ILE A 206 6.95 -0.74 10.38
CA ILE A 206 7.82 0.28 9.82
C ILE A 206 7.06 1.03 8.74
N ASP A 207 7.30 2.32 8.61
CA ASP A 207 6.85 3.09 7.46
C ASP A 207 7.68 2.75 6.20
N PHE A 208 7.79 1.42 5.95
CA PHE A 208 8.46 0.88 4.78
C PHE A 208 7.93 1.51 3.50
N THR A 209 6.60 1.61 3.41
CA THR A 209 5.94 2.10 2.22
C THR A 209 6.28 3.57 1.98
N GLY A 210 6.31 4.39 3.03
CA GLY A 210 6.73 5.79 2.92
C GLY A 210 8.18 5.92 2.45
N ARG A 211 9.12 5.12 2.99
CA ARG A 211 10.52 5.15 2.56
C ARG A 211 10.71 4.63 1.13
N LEU A 212 10.07 3.50 0.79
CA LEU A 212 10.06 2.99 -0.58
C LEU A 212 9.62 4.08 -1.55
N PHE A 213 8.51 4.75 -1.24
CA PHE A 213 7.97 5.78 -2.12
C PHE A 213 8.81 7.04 -2.15
N ASN A 214 9.45 7.45 -1.05
CA ASN A 214 10.38 8.57 -1.06
C ASN A 214 11.54 8.34 -2.04
N VAL A 215 12.21 7.18 -1.94
CA VAL A 215 13.30 6.87 -2.85
C VAL A 215 12.81 6.67 -4.29
N MET A 216 11.68 6.00 -4.49
CA MET A 216 11.13 5.79 -5.84
C MET A 216 10.65 7.10 -6.48
N ASN A 217 10.19 8.06 -5.68
CA ASN A 217 9.79 9.37 -6.20
C ASN A 217 10.99 10.17 -6.76
N GLU A 218 12.19 9.98 -6.23
CA GLU A 218 13.41 10.54 -6.81
C GLU A 218 13.68 10.02 -8.23
N TRP A 219 13.07 8.90 -8.61
CA TRP A 219 13.21 8.27 -9.93
C TRP A 219 12.10 8.64 -10.92
N VAL A 220 11.08 9.36 -10.47
CA VAL A 220 9.99 9.79 -11.35
C VAL A 220 10.55 10.76 -12.39
N ASP A 221 10.34 10.46 -13.65
CA ASP A 221 10.68 11.34 -14.75
C ASP A 221 9.58 12.39 -14.90
N VAL A 222 9.76 13.49 -14.19
CA VAL A 222 8.83 14.62 -14.23
C VAL A 222 9.34 15.63 -15.26
N PRO A 223 8.48 16.10 -16.18
CA PRO A 223 8.83 17.18 -17.09
C PRO A 223 9.43 18.38 -16.35
N ASP A 224 10.40 19.07 -16.93
CA ASP A 224 11.15 20.14 -16.26
C ASP A 224 10.25 21.26 -15.68
N GLY A 225 9.06 21.48 -16.23
CA GLY A 225 8.06 22.42 -15.71
C GLY A 225 7.34 21.96 -14.44
N ASP A 226 7.27 20.65 -14.21
CA ASP A 226 6.46 20.03 -13.14
C ASP A 226 7.33 19.44 -12.01
N LYS A 227 8.67 19.51 -12.13
CA LYS A 227 9.60 18.90 -11.14
C LYS A 227 9.42 19.41 -9.71
N ASN A 228 8.99 20.66 -9.57
CA ASN A 228 8.74 21.26 -8.25
C ASN A 228 7.37 20.88 -7.65
N ASP A 229 6.52 20.21 -8.41
CA ASP A 229 5.14 19.90 -8.03
C ASP A 229 4.95 18.47 -7.53
N VAL A 230 5.90 17.56 -7.82
CA VAL A 230 5.85 16.20 -7.31
C VAL A 230 6.52 16.16 -5.94
N VAL A 231 5.82 16.64 -4.93
CA VAL A 231 6.27 16.64 -3.53
C VAL A 231 5.48 15.61 -2.74
N LEU A 232 6.21 14.65 -2.16
CA LEU A 232 5.58 13.72 -1.22
C LEU A 232 5.26 14.43 0.09
N THR A 233 4.00 14.39 0.46
CA THR A 233 3.55 14.96 1.74
C THR A 233 3.96 14.02 2.88
N PRO A 234 4.72 14.49 3.88
CA PRO A 234 5.11 13.67 5.01
C PRO A 234 3.91 13.05 5.74
N ARG A 235 4.05 11.81 6.19
CA ARG A 235 2.95 11.06 6.80
C ARG A 235 2.31 11.78 7.99
N TYR A 236 3.11 12.40 8.87
CA TYR A 236 2.57 13.15 10.01
C TYR A 236 1.68 14.34 9.59
N VAL A 237 1.95 14.94 8.43
CA VAL A 237 1.11 16.02 7.85
C VAL A 237 -0.21 15.44 7.34
N THR A 238 -0.15 14.35 6.58
CA THR A 238 -1.37 13.70 6.05
C THR A 238 -2.28 13.18 7.15
N GLU A 239 -1.71 12.62 8.22
CA GLU A 239 -2.46 12.19 9.40
C GLU A 239 -3.07 13.37 10.17
N LEU A 240 -2.31 14.46 10.35
CA LEU A 240 -2.81 15.67 11.01
C LEU A 240 -4.01 16.26 10.24
N MET A 241 -3.86 16.42 8.93
CA MET A 241 -4.93 16.98 8.08
C MET A 241 -6.18 16.09 8.07
N ALA A 242 -6.03 14.77 8.04
CA ALA A 242 -7.15 13.85 8.15
C ALA A 242 -7.88 13.99 9.51
N LYS A 243 -7.12 14.14 10.61
CA LYS A 243 -7.68 14.39 11.94
C LYS A 243 -8.39 15.75 12.04
N MET A 244 -7.80 16.81 11.47
CA MET A 244 -8.40 18.14 11.45
C MET A 244 -9.73 18.18 10.68
N CYS A 245 -9.84 17.37 9.62
CA CYS A 245 -11.08 17.19 8.87
C CYS A 245 -12.07 16.23 9.54
N GLU A 246 -11.76 15.70 10.73
CA GLU A 246 -12.58 14.74 11.46
C GLU A 246 -12.98 13.53 10.61
N VAL A 247 -12.03 13.01 9.81
CA VAL A 247 -12.24 11.81 8.99
C VAL A 247 -12.67 10.66 9.90
N ASN A 248 -13.75 9.99 9.53
CA ASN A 248 -14.31 8.87 10.28
C ASN A 248 -14.85 7.80 9.31
N MET A 249 -15.32 6.67 9.82
CA MET A 249 -15.76 5.56 8.98
C MET A 249 -16.84 5.89 7.95
N ASN A 250 -17.59 6.99 8.14
CA ASN A 250 -18.66 7.41 7.22
C ASN A 250 -18.20 8.48 6.21
N SER A 251 -16.99 8.98 6.33
CA SER A 251 -16.42 9.95 5.40
C SER A 251 -16.28 9.37 3.99
N TYR A 252 -16.43 10.23 2.98
CA TYR A 252 -16.06 9.99 1.60
C TYR A 252 -14.94 10.96 1.26
N VAL A 253 -13.73 10.43 1.13
CA VAL A 253 -12.51 11.23 1.03
C VAL A 253 -12.03 11.28 -0.42
N TRP A 254 -11.83 12.50 -0.91
CA TRP A 254 -11.31 12.75 -2.25
C TRP A 254 -10.00 13.53 -2.20
N ASP A 255 -9.01 13.04 -2.92
CA ASP A 255 -7.73 13.71 -3.14
C ASP A 255 -7.59 14.03 -4.63
N PHE A 256 -7.54 15.32 -4.97
CA PHE A 256 -7.47 15.81 -6.35
C PHE A 256 -6.05 15.76 -6.94
N ALA A 257 -5.04 15.68 -6.12
CA ALA A 257 -3.64 15.60 -6.52
C ALA A 257 -2.97 14.49 -5.71
N THR A 258 -3.40 13.26 -6.00
CA THR A 258 -3.18 12.10 -5.15
C THR A 258 -1.70 11.80 -4.90
N GLY A 259 -0.82 12.13 -5.83
CA GLY A 259 0.58 11.79 -5.69
C GLY A 259 0.74 10.29 -5.44
N SER A 260 1.47 9.92 -4.40
CA SER A 260 1.64 8.52 -3.96
C SER A 260 0.48 7.97 -3.11
N ALA A 261 -0.64 8.65 -3.01
CA ALA A 261 -1.83 8.32 -2.22
C ALA A 261 -1.67 8.46 -0.69
N GLY A 262 -0.71 9.25 -0.23
CA GLY A 262 -0.44 9.44 1.21
C GLY A 262 -1.66 9.91 2.01
N PHE A 263 -2.42 10.87 1.52
CA PHE A 263 -3.64 11.35 2.16
C PHE A 263 -4.72 10.29 2.23
N LEU A 264 -4.93 9.54 1.14
CA LEU A 264 -5.95 8.48 1.11
C LEU A 264 -5.61 7.35 2.07
N ILE A 265 -4.34 6.99 2.20
CA ILE A 265 -3.87 5.98 3.15
C ILE A 265 -4.10 6.44 4.58
N SER A 266 -3.72 7.67 4.92
CA SER A 266 -3.95 8.22 6.27
C SER A 266 -5.44 8.30 6.60
N ALA A 267 -6.26 8.72 5.64
CA ALA A 267 -7.71 8.74 5.78
C ALA A 267 -8.28 7.33 5.98
N MET A 268 -7.87 6.37 5.16
CA MET A 268 -8.30 4.97 5.26
C MET A 268 -7.97 4.36 6.63
N HIS A 269 -6.76 4.58 7.13
CA HIS A 269 -6.38 4.08 8.46
C HIS A 269 -7.27 4.67 9.55
N GLN A 270 -7.51 5.98 9.54
CA GLN A 270 -8.39 6.63 10.51
C GLN A 270 -9.84 6.12 10.42
N MET A 271 -10.36 5.94 9.21
CA MET A 271 -11.70 5.38 8.97
C MET A 271 -11.83 3.94 9.48
N ILE A 272 -10.81 3.10 9.28
CA ILE A 272 -10.79 1.72 9.74
C ILE A 272 -10.69 1.66 11.26
N GLU A 273 -9.86 2.50 11.89
CA GLU A 273 -9.75 2.56 13.35
C GLU A 273 -11.06 3.01 14.00
N ASP A 274 -11.76 4.00 13.45
CA ASP A 274 -13.09 4.41 13.90
C ASP A 274 -14.12 3.27 13.74
N ALA A 275 -14.06 2.53 12.62
CA ALA A 275 -14.92 1.36 12.39
C ALA A 275 -14.65 0.24 13.40
N LYS A 276 -13.38 -0.05 13.72
CA LYS A 276 -13.01 -1.04 14.75
C LYS A 276 -13.57 -0.68 16.11
N GLN A 277 -13.47 0.58 16.51
CA GLN A 277 -14.03 1.05 17.77
C GLN A 277 -15.56 0.92 17.78
N LYS A 278 -16.22 1.29 16.68
CA LYS A 278 -17.68 1.27 16.56
C LYS A 278 -18.26 -0.14 16.50
N TYR A 279 -17.58 -1.05 15.83
CA TYR A 279 -18.02 -2.43 15.60
C TYR A 279 -17.17 -3.46 16.34
N ALA A 280 -16.61 -3.09 17.50
CA ALA A 280 -15.76 -3.96 18.32
C ALA A 280 -16.41 -5.33 18.60
N ASN A 281 -17.73 -5.35 18.83
CA ASN A 281 -18.50 -6.55 19.15
C ASN A 281 -19.28 -7.11 17.93
N SER A 282 -18.91 -6.74 16.71
CA SER A 282 -19.64 -7.15 15.50
C SER A 282 -18.68 -7.39 14.33
N PRO A 283 -17.90 -8.50 14.33
CA PRO A 283 -16.88 -8.78 13.32
C PRO A 283 -17.41 -8.70 11.88
N THR A 284 -18.58 -9.27 11.62
CA THR A 284 -19.20 -9.24 10.28
C THR A 284 -19.46 -7.80 9.80
N LYS A 285 -20.04 -6.95 10.67
CA LYS A 285 -20.29 -5.53 10.33
C LYS A 285 -18.99 -4.75 10.14
N LEU A 286 -17.96 -5.09 10.92
CA LEU A 286 -16.64 -4.50 10.77
C LEU A 286 -16.06 -4.84 9.40
N GLU A 287 -16.08 -6.11 9.01
CA GLU A 287 -15.58 -6.57 7.73
C GLU A 287 -16.32 -5.91 6.54
N GLU A 288 -17.65 -5.92 6.57
CA GLU A 288 -18.48 -5.23 5.57
C GLU A 288 -18.13 -3.74 5.46
N LYS A 289 -17.90 -3.09 6.62
CA LYS A 289 -17.53 -1.67 6.66
C LYS A 289 -16.15 -1.41 6.09
N ILE A 290 -15.16 -2.22 6.42
CA ILE A 290 -13.80 -2.13 5.87
C ILE A 290 -13.84 -2.31 4.34
N VAL A 291 -14.57 -3.31 3.84
CA VAL A 291 -14.76 -3.50 2.39
C VAL A 291 -15.37 -2.26 1.75
N LYS A 292 -16.42 -1.69 2.36
CA LYS A 292 -17.06 -0.47 1.86
C LYS A 292 -16.11 0.73 1.84
N ILE A 293 -15.33 0.95 2.90
CA ILE A 293 -14.31 2.00 2.97
C ILE A 293 -13.37 1.88 1.78
N LYS A 294 -12.78 0.70 1.58
CA LYS A 294 -11.80 0.43 0.54
C LYS A 294 -12.36 0.54 -0.87
N MET A 295 -13.57 0.06 -1.09
CA MET A 295 -14.14 -0.04 -2.44
C MET A 295 -14.90 1.20 -2.88
N GLU A 296 -15.41 2.02 -1.95
CA GLU A 296 -16.39 3.06 -2.27
C GLU A 296 -16.08 4.44 -1.68
N GLN A 297 -15.32 4.54 -0.59
CA GLN A 297 -15.25 5.78 0.19
C GLN A 297 -13.96 6.58 -0.01
N LEU A 298 -13.06 6.11 -0.87
CA LEU A 298 -11.80 6.78 -1.20
C LEU A 298 -11.77 7.05 -2.71
N LEU A 299 -11.36 8.25 -3.12
CA LEU A 299 -11.19 8.64 -4.51
C LEU A 299 -9.91 9.45 -4.66
N GLY A 300 -9.05 9.03 -5.57
CA GLY A 300 -7.82 9.72 -5.90
C GLY A 300 -7.64 9.93 -7.39
N ILE A 301 -7.20 11.12 -7.78
CA ILE A 301 -6.91 11.44 -9.17
C ILE A 301 -5.44 11.82 -9.30
N GLU A 302 -4.75 11.17 -10.22
CA GLU A 302 -3.35 11.46 -10.53
C GLU A 302 -3.15 11.53 -12.04
N LYS A 303 -2.52 12.61 -12.51
CA LYS A 303 -2.31 12.86 -13.93
C LYS A 303 -1.10 12.11 -14.49
N LEU A 304 -0.01 12.06 -13.72
CA LEU A 304 1.27 11.52 -14.18
C LEU A 304 1.28 9.99 -14.08
N PRO A 305 1.56 9.27 -15.19
CA PRO A 305 1.48 7.79 -15.22
C PRO A 305 2.37 7.11 -14.17
N ASP A 306 3.59 7.59 -13.98
CA ASP A 306 4.55 6.98 -13.04
C ASP A 306 4.13 7.21 -11.59
N VAL A 307 3.66 8.42 -11.27
CA VAL A 307 3.14 8.75 -9.94
C VAL A 307 1.84 7.99 -9.66
N TYR A 308 0.95 7.90 -10.66
CA TYR A 308 -0.24 7.04 -10.58
C TYR A 308 0.12 5.59 -10.24
N MET A 309 1.16 5.04 -10.88
CA MET A 309 1.61 3.68 -10.59
C MET A 309 2.16 3.51 -9.17
N LEU A 310 2.82 4.53 -8.64
CA LEU A 310 3.22 4.56 -7.23
C LEU A 310 2.01 4.57 -6.30
N ALA A 311 1.01 5.41 -6.59
CA ALA A 311 -0.23 5.44 -5.82
C ALA A 311 -0.93 4.07 -5.79
N VAL A 312 -1.06 3.43 -6.94
CA VAL A 312 -1.67 2.09 -7.05
C VAL A 312 -0.88 1.05 -6.25
N LEU A 313 0.45 1.03 -6.37
CA LEU A 313 1.28 0.11 -5.61
C LEU A 313 1.13 0.36 -4.10
N ASN A 314 1.18 1.62 -3.68
CA ASN A 314 1.06 2.01 -2.27
C ASN A 314 -0.27 1.52 -1.67
N MET A 315 -1.39 1.79 -2.34
CA MET A 315 -2.71 1.33 -1.92
C MET A 315 -2.78 -0.21 -1.84
N ILE A 316 -2.19 -0.91 -2.80
CA ILE A 316 -2.12 -2.39 -2.78
C ILE A 316 -1.30 -2.89 -1.59
N LEU A 317 -0.14 -2.30 -1.30
CA LEU A 317 0.72 -2.69 -0.19
C LEU A 317 0.05 -2.43 1.16
N MET A 318 -0.76 -1.37 1.26
CA MET A 318 -1.57 -1.07 2.44
C MET A 318 -2.83 -1.95 2.54
N LYS A 319 -2.88 -3.06 1.78
CA LYS A 319 -3.99 -4.01 1.73
C LYS A 319 -5.32 -3.36 1.30
N ASP A 320 -5.23 -2.29 0.53
CA ASP A 320 -6.37 -1.66 -0.12
C ASP A 320 -6.54 -2.17 -1.54
N GLY A 321 -7.78 -2.13 -2.05
CA GLY A 321 -8.09 -2.54 -3.42
C GLY A 321 -7.69 -1.54 -4.49
N SER A 322 -7.21 -0.34 -4.15
CA SER A 322 -6.90 0.77 -5.07
C SER A 322 -7.99 1.05 -6.13
N ALA A 323 -9.25 0.64 -5.83
CA ALA A 323 -10.33 0.61 -6.81
C ALA A 323 -10.62 1.98 -7.45
N ASN A 324 -10.49 3.05 -6.67
CA ASN A 324 -10.85 4.41 -7.10
C ASN A 324 -9.64 5.35 -7.21
N ILE A 325 -8.45 4.83 -7.50
CA ILE A 325 -7.36 5.67 -7.99
C ILE A 325 -7.46 5.74 -9.50
N ILE A 326 -7.51 6.94 -10.06
CA ILE A 326 -7.80 7.18 -11.47
C ILE A 326 -6.68 8.00 -12.09
N GLN A 327 -6.21 7.60 -13.26
CA GLN A 327 -5.24 8.35 -14.03
C GLN A 327 -5.98 9.31 -14.96
N GLU A 328 -6.12 10.55 -14.54
CA GLU A 328 -6.79 11.61 -15.31
C GLU A 328 -6.35 13.00 -14.85
N ASN A 329 -6.65 14.03 -15.65
CA ASN A 329 -6.50 15.41 -15.22
C ASN A 329 -7.63 15.80 -14.25
N SER A 330 -7.29 16.07 -13.00
CA SER A 330 -8.26 16.39 -11.96
C SER A 330 -9.14 17.61 -12.29
N LEU A 331 -8.56 18.59 -13.00
CA LEU A 331 -9.30 19.80 -13.38
C LEU A 331 -10.37 19.54 -14.45
N GLU A 332 -10.27 18.44 -15.17
CA GLU A 332 -11.22 18.01 -16.21
C GLU A 332 -12.16 16.90 -15.70
N TYR A 333 -11.81 16.27 -14.58
CA TYR A 333 -12.53 15.13 -14.04
C TYR A 333 -13.97 15.47 -13.64
N ASP A 334 -14.93 14.64 -14.10
CA ASP A 334 -16.36 14.85 -13.90
C ASP A 334 -16.86 14.66 -12.46
N GLY A 335 -16.11 13.94 -11.63
CA GLY A 335 -16.46 13.66 -10.24
C GLY A 335 -17.26 12.38 -10.04
N ASN A 336 -17.38 11.54 -11.06
CA ASN A 336 -18.15 10.31 -10.98
C ASN A 336 -17.23 9.09 -10.72
N TYR A 337 -17.79 8.06 -10.11
CA TYR A 337 -17.10 6.76 -10.07
C TYR A 337 -16.87 6.25 -11.49
N LYS A 338 -15.68 5.81 -11.80
CA LYS A 338 -15.36 5.23 -13.12
C LYS A 338 -15.55 3.71 -13.16
N GLN A 339 -15.73 3.06 -12.00
CA GLN A 339 -15.71 1.60 -11.90
C GLN A 339 -16.71 1.07 -10.86
N GLY A 340 -16.95 -0.24 -10.89
CA GLY A 340 -17.75 -0.95 -9.92
C GLY A 340 -19.26 -0.70 -10.00
N LYS A 341 -19.98 -1.09 -8.95
CA LYS A 341 -21.45 -0.97 -8.88
C LYS A 341 -21.98 0.47 -8.93
N LYS A 342 -21.12 1.44 -8.67
CA LYS A 342 -21.45 2.87 -8.65
C LYS A 342 -20.93 3.63 -9.89
N LYS A 343 -20.45 2.93 -10.91
CA LYS A 343 -19.99 3.55 -12.16
C LYS A 343 -20.96 4.63 -12.63
N ASP A 344 -20.42 5.75 -13.07
CA ASP A 344 -21.13 6.93 -13.59
C ASP A 344 -22.05 7.65 -12.57
N LYS A 345 -22.01 7.26 -11.28
CA LYS A 345 -22.69 8.01 -10.20
C LYS A 345 -21.71 9.00 -9.58
N PRO A 346 -22.21 10.20 -9.15
CA PRO A 346 -21.36 11.16 -8.45
C PRO A 346 -20.73 10.58 -7.18
N PHE A 347 -19.44 10.88 -6.97
CA PHE A 347 -18.77 10.57 -5.71
C PHE A 347 -19.23 11.58 -4.65
N PRO A 348 -19.87 11.16 -3.55
CA PRO A 348 -20.46 12.05 -2.57
C PRO A 348 -19.40 12.57 -1.57
N ALA A 349 -18.43 13.34 -2.06
CA ALA A 349 -17.29 13.80 -1.29
C ALA A 349 -17.72 14.61 -0.05
N THR A 350 -17.37 14.11 1.13
CA THR A 350 -17.57 14.81 2.41
C THR A 350 -16.27 15.41 2.95
N VAL A 351 -15.12 14.92 2.47
CA VAL A 351 -13.81 15.41 2.86
C VAL A 351 -12.91 15.52 1.64
N PHE A 352 -12.21 16.65 1.53
CA PHE A 352 -11.10 16.84 0.61
C PHE A 352 -9.79 17.02 1.37
N LEU A 353 -8.76 16.28 0.96
CA LEU A 353 -7.39 16.41 1.47
C LEU A 353 -6.50 16.70 0.27
N LEU A 354 -5.80 17.82 0.27
CA LEU A 354 -5.12 18.33 -0.91
C LEU A 354 -3.70 18.83 -0.57
N ASN A 355 -2.73 18.42 -1.38
CA ASN A 355 -1.47 19.12 -1.59
C ASN A 355 -1.36 19.37 -3.10
N PRO A 356 -1.94 20.48 -3.60
CA PRO A 356 -2.01 20.72 -5.04
C PRO A 356 -0.65 21.12 -5.63
N PRO A 357 -0.44 20.94 -6.95
CA PRO A 357 0.76 21.41 -7.62
C PRO A 357 0.84 22.95 -7.55
N TYR A 358 1.93 23.47 -7.00
CA TYR A 358 2.10 24.91 -6.77
C TYR A 358 2.38 25.69 -8.07
N SER A 359 2.73 25.02 -9.16
CA SER A 359 2.88 25.62 -10.50
C SER A 359 1.54 25.92 -11.18
N ALA A 360 0.45 25.30 -10.72
CA ALA A 360 -0.89 25.50 -11.28
C ALA A 360 -1.43 26.92 -10.97
N ASP A 361 -2.44 27.33 -11.74
CA ASP A 361 -3.07 28.64 -11.63
C ASP A 361 -3.47 28.97 -10.19
N GLY A 362 -3.15 30.20 -9.79
CA GLY A 362 -3.36 30.66 -8.42
C GLY A 362 -2.52 29.90 -7.39
N LYS A 363 -1.35 29.37 -7.77
CA LYS A 363 -0.49 28.53 -6.92
C LYS A 363 -1.23 27.31 -6.37
N GLY A 364 -2.02 26.65 -7.22
CA GLY A 364 -2.77 25.45 -6.87
C GLY A 364 -4.18 25.75 -6.30
N PHE A 365 -4.55 27.01 -6.04
CA PHE A 365 -5.89 27.34 -5.51
C PHE A 365 -7.04 26.93 -6.44
N ILE A 366 -6.80 26.79 -7.75
CA ILE A 366 -7.79 26.28 -8.69
C ILE A 366 -8.28 24.86 -8.31
N PHE A 367 -7.41 24.03 -7.71
CA PHE A 367 -7.79 22.70 -7.20
C PHE A 367 -8.70 22.81 -5.98
N ALA A 368 -8.43 23.78 -5.07
CA ALA A 368 -9.27 24.02 -3.91
C ALA A 368 -10.65 24.55 -4.35
N GLU A 369 -10.73 25.48 -5.30
CA GLU A 369 -11.98 25.97 -5.87
C GLU A 369 -12.81 24.82 -6.44
N LYS A 370 -12.19 23.95 -7.24
CA LYS A 370 -12.87 22.81 -7.84
C LYS A 370 -13.31 21.77 -6.81
N ALA A 371 -12.50 21.54 -5.76
CA ALA A 371 -12.86 20.67 -4.65
C ALA A 371 -14.10 21.19 -3.91
N LEU A 372 -14.12 22.47 -3.57
CA LEU A 372 -15.27 23.10 -2.90
C LEU A 372 -16.54 23.04 -3.75
N ALA A 373 -16.43 23.22 -5.07
CA ALA A 373 -17.57 23.10 -6.00
C ALA A 373 -18.16 21.68 -6.09
N LYS A 374 -17.35 20.65 -5.77
CA LYS A 374 -17.75 19.22 -5.81
C LYS A 374 -18.13 18.66 -4.44
N MET A 375 -17.86 19.41 -3.37
CA MET A 375 -18.09 18.96 -2.00
C MET A 375 -19.57 18.94 -1.64
N THR A 376 -19.98 17.92 -0.90
CA THR A 376 -21.33 17.87 -0.33
C THR A 376 -21.51 18.97 0.73
N HIS A 377 -22.74 19.42 0.92
CA HIS A 377 -23.05 20.41 1.97
C HIS A 377 -22.60 19.92 3.35
N GLY A 378 -21.91 20.77 4.10
CA GLY A 378 -21.33 20.42 5.41
C GLY A 378 -20.02 19.61 5.34
N GLY A 379 -19.48 19.40 4.14
CA GLY A 379 -18.17 18.78 3.96
C GLY A 379 -17.02 19.64 4.48
N ARG A 380 -15.83 19.04 4.61
CA ARG A 380 -14.61 19.65 5.12
C ARG A 380 -13.47 19.51 4.13
N ALA A 381 -12.58 20.50 4.11
CA ALA A 381 -11.38 20.45 3.28
C ALA A 381 -10.16 20.92 4.08
N ALA A 382 -9.04 20.25 3.85
CA ALA A 382 -7.73 20.73 4.28
C ALA A 382 -6.81 20.80 3.04
N VAL A 383 -6.12 21.92 2.90
CA VAL A 383 -5.20 22.21 1.79
C VAL A 383 -3.87 22.59 2.39
N LEU A 384 -2.78 22.00 1.92
CA LEU A 384 -1.42 22.29 2.36
C LEU A 384 -0.84 23.47 1.57
#